data_4dc00a62fa6bb907588070d0944ed709
#
_entry.id   4dc00a62fa6bb907588070d0944ed709
#
_cell.length_a   1.000
_cell.length_b   1.000
_cell.length_c   1.000
_cell.angle_alpha   90.00
_cell.angle_beta   90.00
_cell.angle_gamma   90.00
#
_symmetry.space_group_name_H-M   'P 1'
#
loop_
_entity.id
_entity.type
_entity.pdbx_description
1 polymer ?
#
loop_
_entity_poly.entity_id
_entity_poly.type
_entity_poly.pdbx_seq_one_letter_code
_entity_poly.pdbx_strand_id
1 'polypeptide(L)'
;MKDLPKKIAVLMGGPGSEREVSLATGRGVSKALRSLGAEVVDIDVRDKDFELPGGIDLAFLTIHGTFGEDGQLQRILEGRGIAYTGEGVKGSETAFDKIRTKEKFWEHGVTTPPWEVIHPGQRPTFPLPLVVKAPRQGSTVGVVIVKSEGEIESAISEAAKYGRELLIEKFVSGRELTIGILGNQALPILEIIPKGGFYDFNNKYPFLNPQAGGGAEHVCPAKIDAAKTKEIQELALRAFQAAGLQVYARVDAILSENGQPFILEINNIPGMTEASLLPEAAAAAGISYVDLCVRIIALSRARTEGNRR
;
A
#
# COMPACT_ATOMS: atom_id res chain seq x y z
N MET A 1 -20.23 9.88 -16.79
CA MET A 1 -19.33 11.03 -16.49
C MET A 1 -20.02 12.18 -15.75
N LYS A 2 -21.25 11.99 -15.18
CA LYS A 2 -22.02 13.08 -14.55
C LYS A 2 -21.53 13.54 -13.15
N ASP A 3 -20.54 12.91 -12.54
CA ASP A 3 -20.18 13.15 -11.13
C ASP A 3 -18.70 13.39 -10.85
N LEU A 4 -17.90 13.75 -11.86
CA LEU A 4 -16.50 14.11 -11.59
C LEU A 4 -16.44 15.50 -10.95
N PRO A 5 -15.67 15.71 -9.85
CA PRO A 5 -15.44 17.04 -9.29
C PRO A 5 -14.86 17.98 -10.34
N LYS A 6 -15.30 19.24 -10.35
CA LYS A 6 -14.88 20.21 -11.39
C LYS A 6 -13.43 20.61 -11.19
N LYS A 7 -13.03 20.89 -9.95
CA LYS A 7 -11.69 21.34 -9.60
C LYS A 7 -11.03 20.36 -8.61
N ILE A 8 -9.97 19.71 -9.07
CA ILE A 8 -9.29 18.65 -8.32
C ILE A 8 -7.84 19.08 -8.04
N ALA A 9 -7.43 19.08 -6.76
CA ALA A 9 -6.03 19.18 -6.40
C ALA A 9 -5.40 17.79 -6.38
N VAL A 10 -4.30 17.57 -7.12
CA VAL A 10 -3.51 16.34 -7.02
C VAL A 10 -2.35 16.62 -6.08
N LEU A 11 -2.39 16.02 -4.88
CA LEU A 11 -1.37 16.18 -3.86
C LEU A 11 -0.29 15.14 -4.06
N MET A 12 0.91 15.60 -4.42
CA MET A 12 2.05 14.75 -4.77
C MET A 12 3.33 15.22 -4.06
N GLY A 13 4.39 14.44 -4.13
CA GLY A 13 5.65 14.74 -3.45
C GLY A 13 5.71 14.12 -2.08
N GLY A 14 5.58 14.91 -1.04
CA GLY A 14 5.71 14.50 0.35
C GLY A 14 7.12 14.62 0.91
N PRO A 15 7.28 14.60 2.26
CA PRO A 15 8.58 14.70 2.93
C PRO A 15 9.38 13.39 2.96
N GLY A 16 8.76 12.26 2.59
CA GLY A 16 9.34 10.91 2.72
C GLY A 16 10.32 10.54 1.60
N SER A 17 10.95 9.37 1.75
CA SER A 17 11.90 8.80 0.78
C SER A 17 11.26 8.41 -0.55
N GLU A 18 9.94 8.26 -0.60
CA GLU A 18 9.18 7.88 -1.81
C GLU A 18 8.70 9.10 -2.62
N ARG A 19 9.25 10.29 -2.35
CA ARG A 19 8.87 11.55 -2.99
C ARG A 19 8.85 11.49 -4.54
N GLU A 20 9.88 10.94 -5.16
CA GLU A 20 9.95 10.84 -6.62
C GLU A 20 8.90 9.90 -7.21
N VAL A 21 8.59 8.81 -6.51
CA VAL A 21 7.51 7.89 -6.88
C VAL A 21 6.16 8.61 -6.79
N SER A 22 5.94 9.38 -5.73
CA SER A 22 4.74 10.18 -5.52
C SER A 22 4.56 11.24 -6.62
N LEU A 23 5.62 11.94 -6.99
CA LEU A 23 5.59 12.91 -8.10
C LEU A 23 5.27 12.23 -9.44
N ALA A 24 5.83 11.06 -9.71
CA ALA A 24 5.53 10.29 -10.92
C ALA A 24 4.06 9.82 -10.93
N THR A 25 3.57 9.28 -9.82
CA THR A 25 2.16 8.91 -9.62
C THR A 25 1.24 10.11 -9.85
N GLY A 26 1.52 11.24 -9.21
CA GLY A 26 0.72 12.45 -9.33
C GLY A 26 0.61 12.96 -10.76
N ARG A 27 1.73 12.97 -11.49
CA ARG A 27 1.72 13.36 -12.92
C ARG A 27 0.84 12.45 -13.76
N GLY A 28 0.88 11.13 -13.53
CA GLY A 28 0.02 10.17 -14.22
C GLY A 28 -1.48 10.42 -13.95
N VAL A 29 -1.84 10.59 -12.68
CA VAL A 29 -3.20 10.91 -12.26
C VAL A 29 -3.68 12.24 -12.85
N SER A 30 -2.86 13.28 -12.78
CA SER A 30 -3.19 14.60 -13.32
C SER A 30 -3.44 14.56 -14.83
N LYS A 31 -2.61 13.83 -15.58
CA LYS A 31 -2.81 13.61 -17.02
C LYS A 31 -4.15 12.91 -17.29
N ALA A 32 -4.48 11.86 -16.54
CA ALA A 32 -5.73 11.14 -16.69
C ALA A 32 -6.95 12.01 -16.38
N LEU A 33 -6.93 12.78 -15.30
CA LEU A 33 -8.05 13.64 -14.90
C LEU A 33 -8.25 14.81 -15.87
N ARG A 34 -7.17 15.42 -16.37
CA ARG A 34 -7.24 16.46 -17.42
C ARG A 34 -7.83 15.94 -18.72
N SER A 35 -7.57 14.69 -19.10
CA SER A 35 -8.17 14.08 -20.31
C SER A 35 -9.70 13.96 -20.24
N LEU A 36 -10.27 14.00 -19.03
CA LEU A 36 -11.70 13.99 -18.77
C LEU A 36 -12.32 15.40 -18.68
N GLY A 37 -11.52 16.45 -18.88
CA GLY A 37 -11.97 17.84 -18.80
C GLY A 37 -12.04 18.42 -17.39
N ALA A 38 -11.47 17.77 -16.37
CA ALA A 38 -11.38 18.33 -15.03
C ALA A 38 -10.36 19.48 -14.98
N GLU A 39 -10.64 20.51 -14.18
CA GLU A 39 -9.64 21.51 -13.78
C GLU A 39 -8.72 20.86 -12.73
N VAL A 40 -7.46 20.60 -13.09
CA VAL A 40 -6.51 19.92 -12.21
C VAL A 40 -5.39 20.87 -11.80
N VAL A 41 -5.20 21.00 -10.49
CA VAL A 41 -4.12 21.77 -9.86
C VAL A 41 -3.13 20.79 -9.23
N ASP A 42 -1.90 20.79 -9.73
CA ASP A 42 -0.81 19.96 -9.18
C ASP A 42 -0.21 20.68 -7.98
N ILE A 43 -0.20 20.02 -6.82
CA ILE A 43 0.33 20.55 -5.57
C ILE A 43 1.52 19.71 -5.13
N ASP A 44 2.72 20.30 -5.19
CA ASP A 44 3.93 19.70 -4.63
C ASP A 44 3.96 19.94 -3.11
N VAL A 45 3.50 18.95 -2.36
CA VAL A 45 3.50 18.96 -0.90
C VAL A 45 4.90 18.64 -0.40
N ARG A 46 5.49 19.51 0.41
CA ARG A 46 6.82 19.31 1.02
C ARG A 46 6.75 19.01 2.50
N ASP A 47 5.75 19.59 3.15
CA ASP A 47 5.49 19.45 4.58
C ASP A 47 3.99 19.66 4.88
N LYS A 48 3.65 19.74 6.18
CA LYS A 48 2.27 19.93 6.66
C LYS A 48 1.68 21.31 6.35
N ASP A 49 2.52 22.30 6.04
CA ASP A 49 2.11 23.71 5.89
C ASP A 49 1.83 24.08 4.42
N PHE A 50 1.52 23.08 3.58
CA PHE A 50 1.17 23.27 2.18
C PHE A 50 -0.13 24.08 2.00
N GLU A 51 -0.18 24.87 0.94
CA GLU A 51 -1.34 25.68 0.58
C GLU A 51 -2.21 24.97 -0.46
N LEU A 52 -3.52 25.19 -0.35
CA LEU A 52 -4.49 24.78 -1.37
C LEU A 52 -5.19 26.02 -1.92
N PRO A 53 -5.29 26.16 -3.26
CA PRO A 53 -6.06 27.25 -3.84
C PRO A 53 -7.54 27.12 -3.50
N GLY A 54 -8.25 28.25 -3.49
CA GLY A 54 -9.68 28.25 -3.22
C GLY A 54 -10.49 27.46 -4.26
N GLY A 55 -11.64 26.93 -3.82
CA GLY A 55 -12.60 26.26 -4.68
C GLY A 55 -12.20 24.84 -5.08
N ILE A 56 -11.30 24.18 -4.36
CA ILE A 56 -11.02 22.75 -4.57
C ILE A 56 -12.22 21.93 -4.10
N ASP A 57 -12.77 21.12 -5.01
CA ASP A 57 -13.87 20.19 -4.73
C ASP A 57 -13.38 18.88 -4.11
N LEU A 58 -12.16 18.43 -4.51
CA LEU A 58 -11.56 17.16 -4.07
C LEU A 58 -10.04 17.23 -4.14
N ALA A 59 -9.35 16.65 -3.16
CA ALA A 59 -7.92 16.36 -3.20
C ALA A 59 -7.68 14.90 -3.60
N PHE A 60 -6.96 14.66 -4.70
CA PHE A 60 -6.49 13.32 -5.06
C PHE A 60 -5.13 13.07 -4.41
N LEU A 61 -5.05 12.06 -3.54
CA LEU A 61 -3.84 11.76 -2.78
C LEU A 61 -2.94 10.79 -3.55
N THR A 62 -1.67 11.17 -3.72
CA THR A 62 -0.65 10.33 -4.34
C THR A 62 0.65 10.31 -3.55
N ILE A 63 0.64 10.80 -2.31
CA ILE A 63 1.82 10.81 -1.44
C ILE A 63 1.94 9.45 -0.77
N HIS A 64 3.09 8.81 -0.98
CA HIS A 64 3.39 7.49 -0.44
C HIS A 64 4.14 7.58 0.90
N GLY A 65 4.04 6.50 1.69
CA GLY A 65 4.74 6.35 2.96
C GLY A 65 4.25 7.30 4.07
N THR A 66 5.15 7.63 4.97
CA THR A 66 4.88 8.54 6.07
C THR A 66 4.34 9.87 5.57
N PHE A 67 3.40 10.46 6.29
CA PHE A 67 2.61 11.64 5.98
C PHE A 67 1.44 11.39 5.03
N GLY A 68 1.62 10.62 3.95
CA GLY A 68 0.54 10.33 2.98
C GLY A 68 -0.37 9.19 3.40
N GLU A 69 0.22 8.10 3.89
CA GLU A 69 -0.47 6.83 4.16
C GLU A 69 -0.86 6.64 5.63
N ASP A 70 -0.29 7.42 6.56
CA ASP A 70 -0.37 7.23 8.00
C ASP A 70 -1.48 8.04 8.71
N GLY A 71 -2.37 8.68 7.96
CA GLY A 71 -3.48 9.46 8.49
C GLY A 71 -3.18 10.93 8.75
N GLN A 72 -1.92 11.37 8.65
CA GLN A 72 -1.57 12.77 8.91
C GLN A 72 -2.17 13.72 7.88
N LEU A 73 -1.96 13.44 6.59
CA LEU A 73 -2.51 14.23 5.48
C LEU A 73 -4.04 14.24 5.49
N GLN A 74 -4.65 13.08 5.73
CA GLN A 74 -6.09 12.92 5.83
C GLN A 74 -6.67 13.80 6.94
N ARG A 75 -6.04 13.82 8.12
CA ARG A 75 -6.45 14.67 9.26
C ARG A 75 -6.35 16.17 8.94
N ILE A 76 -5.30 16.59 8.23
CA ILE A 76 -5.16 17.98 7.79
C ILE A 76 -6.29 18.36 6.84
N LEU A 77 -6.63 17.50 5.87
CA LEU A 77 -7.70 17.77 4.91
C LEU A 77 -9.08 17.77 5.55
N GLU A 78 -9.34 16.85 6.50
CA GLU A 78 -10.57 16.86 7.30
C GLU A 78 -10.71 18.16 8.11
N GLY A 79 -9.63 18.62 8.76
CA GLY A 79 -9.61 19.89 9.48
C GLY A 79 -9.84 21.12 8.59
N ARG A 80 -9.52 21.02 7.31
CA ARG A 80 -9.77 22.08 6.29
C ARG A 80 -11.13 21.92 5.57
N GLY A 81 -11.89 20.87 5.87
CA GLY A 81 -13.18 20.58 5.23
C GLY A 81 -13.04 20.16 3.76
N ILE A 82 -11.87 19.69 3.31
CA ILE A 82 -11.59 19.28 1.94
C ILE A 82 -11.85 17.78 1.79
N ALA A 83 -12.71 17.40 0.85
CA ALA A 83 -12.90 16.00 0.45
C ALA A 83 -11.63 15.46 -0.23
N TYR A 84 -11.32 14.18 -0.02
CA TYR A 84 -10.11 13.57 -0.56
C TYR A 84 -10.32 12.10 -0.95
N THR A 85 -9.44 11.59 -1.81
CA THR A 85 -9.45 10.19 -2.26
C THR A 85 -8.78 9.26 -1.25
N GLY A 86 -9.18 7.99 -1.29
CA GLY A 86 -8.62 6.93 -0.46
C GLY A 86 -9.29 6.81 0.90
N GLU A 87 -8.59 6.24 1.84
CA GLU A 87 -9.12 5.88 3.16
C GLU A 87 -9.17 7.08 4.11
N GLY A 88 -10.07 7.00 5.10
CA GLY A 88 -10.12 7.97 6.18
C GLY A 88 -8.96 7.84 7.16
N VAL A 89 -8.86 8.78 8.11
CA VAL A 89 -7.77 8.83 9.10
C VAL A 89 -7.56 7.48 9.79
N LYS A 90 -8.61 6.88 10.36
CA LYS A 90 -8.50 5.61 11.12
C LYS A 90 -8.06 4.44 10.26
N GLY A 91 -8.61 4.31 9.04
CA GLY A 91 -8.22 3.25 8.10
C GLY A 91 -6.76 3.39 7.68
N SER A 92 -6.33 4.63 7.38
CA SER A 92 -4.94 4.92 7.04
C SER A 92 -3.98 4.60 8.19
N GLU A 93 -4.28 5.04 9.42
CA GLU A 93 -3.48 4.72 10.61
C GLU A 93 -3.36 3.20 10.84
N THR A 94 -4.45 2.46 10.64
CA THR A 94 -4.46 1.01 10.82
C THR A 94 -3.64 0.32 9.75
N ALA A 95 -3.85 0.65 8.47
CA ALA A 95 -3.17 0.01 7.36
C ALA A 95 -1.65 0.28 7.37
N PHE A 96 -1.23 1.47 7.76
CA PHE A 96 0.18 1.84 7.80
C PHE A 96 0.96 1.20 8.93
N ASP A 97 0.31 0.93 10.08
CA ASP A 97 0.92 0.27 11.24
C ASP A 97 0.75 -1.25 11.15
N LYS A 98 1.83 -1.96 10.80
CA LYS A 98 1.83 -3.41 10.62
C LYS A 98 1.40 -4.17 11.88
N ILE A 99 1.71 -3.66 13.08
CA ILE A 99 1.28 -4.29 14.34
C ILE A 99 -0.24 -4.19 14.47
N ARG A 100 -0.81 -2.99 14.31
CA ARG A 100 -2.27 -2.80 14.35
C ARG A 100 -2.98 -3.60 13.28
N THR A 101 -2.41 -3.67 12.07
CA THR A 101 -2.96 -4.50 10.99
C THR A 101 -2.98 -5.97 11.37
N LYS A 102 -1.91 -6.50 11.98
CA LYS A 102 -1.83 -7.89 12.45
C LYS A 102 -2.83 -8.19 13.57
N GLU A 103 -3.02 -7.26 14.50
CA GLU A 103 -4.06 -7.37 15.54
C GLU A 103 -5.45 -7.50 14.90
N LYS A 104 -5.76 -6.64 13.91
CA LYS A 104 -7.02 -6.72 13.16
C LYS A 104 -7.16 -8.01 12.37
N PHE A 105 -6.11 -8.51 11.78
CA PHE A 105 -6.11 -9.81 11.10
C PHE A 105 -6.45 -10.94 12.07
N TRP A 106 -5.84 -10.94 13.24
CA TRP A 106 -6.12 -11.94 14.27
C TRP A 106 -7.58 -11.88 14.75
N GLU A 107 -8.09 -10.67 15.05
CA GLU A 107 -9.49 -10.45 15.46
C GLU A 107 -10.52 -10.97 14.44
N HIS A 108 -10.18 -10.94 13.13
CA HIS A 108 -11.09 -11.29 12.05
C HIS A 108 -10.74 -12.60 11.33
N GLY A 109 -9.86 -13.42 11.90
CA GLY A 109 -9.49 -14.73 11.34
C GLY A 109 -8.80 -14.64 9.96
N VAL A 110 -8.06 -13.56 9.71
CA VAL A 110 -7.23 -13.42 8.50
C VAL A 110 -5.91 -14.12 8.72
N THR A 111 -5.59 -15.08 7.87
CA THR A 111 -4.33 -15.82 7.94
C THR A 111 -3.16 -14.90 7.59
N THR A 112 -2.21 -14.81 8.53
CA THR A 112 -0.98 -14.03 8.41
C THR A 112 0.17 -14.84 9.04
N PRO A 113 1.47 -14.61 8.69
CA PRO A 113 2.56 -15.29 9.36
C PRO A 113 2.48 -15.11 10.88
N PRO A 114 2.77 -16.15 11.68
CA PRO A 114 2.89 -16.01 13.13
C PRO A 114 3.83 -14.86 13.47
N TRP A 115 3.47 -14.07 14.47
CA TRP A 115 4.17 -12.82 14.79
C TRP A 115 4.23 -12.54 16.29
N GLU A 116 5.20 -11.76 16.68
CA GLU A 116 5.36 -11.19 18.02
C GLU A 116 5.92 -9.76 17.93
N VAL A 117 5.78 -9.01 19.00
CA VAL A 117 6.36 -7.67 19.14
C VAL A 117 7.47 -7.74 20.15
N ILE A 118 8.64 -7.22 19.80
CA ILE A 118 9.77 -7.06 20.72
C ILE A 118 10.24 -5.61 20.78
N HIS A 119 11.04 -5.31 21.81
CA HIS A 119 11.75 -4.06 21.95
C HIS A 119 13.27 -4.28 21.83
N PRO A 120 14.07 -3.25 21.46
CA PRO A 120 15.52 -3.35 21.46
C PRO A 120 16.06 -3.91 22.79
N GLY A 121 16.94 -4.89 22.71
CA GLY A 121 17.46 -5.64 23.84
C GLY A 121 16.70 -6.92 24.20
N GLN A 122 15.54 -7.17 23.61
CA GLN A 122 14.83 -8.45 23.67
C GLN A 122 15.22 -9.34 22.49
N ARG A 123 15.15 -10.65 22.68
CA ARG A 123 15.39 -11.63 21.62
C ARG A 123 14.08 -12.18 21.08
N PRO A 124 13.99 -12.45 19.76
CA PRO A 124 12.88 -13.17 19.17
C PRO A 124 12.69 -14.56 19.78
N THR A 125 11.43 -15.02 19.89
CA THR A 125 11.11 -16.38 20.36
C THR A 125 10.94 -17.37 19.20
N PHE A 126 10.73 -16.89 17.98
CA PHE A 126 10.60 -17.73 16.79
C PHE A 126 11.93 -18.33 16.37
N PRO A 127 11.92 -19.60 15.88
CA PRO A 127 13.10 -20.18 15.25
C PRO A 127 13.41 -19.50 13.91
N LEU A 128 14.69 -19.60 13.52
CA LEU A 128 15.15 -19.15 12.22
C LEU A 128 14.64 -20.07 11.08
N PRO A 129 14.41 -19.53 9.88
CA PRO A 129 14.51 -18.11 9.54
C PRO A 129 13.32 -17.30 10.03
N LEU A 130 13.55 -16.01 10.34
CA LEU A 130 12.51 -15.06 10.73
C LEU A 130 12.69 -13.72 10.00
N VAL A 131 11.69 -12.83 10.13
CA VAL A 131 11.73 -11.48 9.54
C VAL A 131 11.58 -10.45 10.64
N VAL A 132 12.52 -9.52 10.71
CA VAL A 132 12.46 -8.33 11.59
C VAL A 132 11.95 -7.17 10.77
N LYS A 133 10.94 -6.44 11.28
CA LYS A 133 10.32 -5.32 10.57
C LYS A 133 10.15 -4.10 11.45
N ALA A 134 10.44 -2.92 10.89
CA ALA A 134 9.97 -1.66 11.44
C ALA A 134 8.46 -1.52 11.11
N PRO A 135 7.55 -1.45 12.11
CA PRO A 135 6.12 -1.60 11.84
C PRO A 135 5.50 -0.43 11.07
N ARG A 136 6.09 0.78 11.15
CA ARG A 136 5.55 2.02 10.56
C ARG A 136 6.45 2.55 9.46
N GLN A 137 6.89 1.66 8.57
CA GLN A 137 7.69 2.00 7.40
C GLN A 137 7.12 1.31 6.15
N GLY A 138 7.20 2.01 5.01
CA GLY A 138 6.84 1.51 3.70
C GLY A 138 8.05 0.95 2.93
N SER A 139 7.80 0.42 1.75
CA SER A 139 8.80 0.09 0.72
C SER A 139 9.99 -0.76 1.19
N THR A 140 9.74 -1.73 2.06
CA THR A 140 10.77 -2.66 2.59
C THR A 140 11.83 -1.99 3.49
N VAL A 141 11.67 -0.69 3.81
CA VAL A 141 12.56 0.01 4.76
C VAL A 141 12.44 -0.62 6.15
N GLY A 142 13.57 -0.94 6.76
CA GLY A 142 13.61 -1.58 8.09
C GLY A 142 13.04 -3.01 8.10
N VAL A 143 13.05 -3.72 6.96
CA VAL A 143 12.69 -5.14 6.85
C VAL A 143 13.95 -5.97 6.60
N VAL A 144 14.23 -6.93 7.47
CA VAL A 144 15.40 -7.81 7.38
C VAL A 144 15.00 -9.26 7.55
N ILE A 145 15.36 -10.11 6.58
CA ILE A 145 15.24 -11.56 6.70
C ILE A 145 16.47 -12.07 7.43
N VAL A 146 16.28 -12.72 8.57
CA VAL A 146 17.34 -13.28 9.43
C VAL A 146 17.40 -14.79 9.22
N LYS A 147 18.55 -15.28 8.78
CA LYS A 147 18.78 -16.71 8.49
C LYS A 147 19.70 -17.38 9.48
N SER A 148 20.49 -16.62 10.24
CA SER A 148 21.44 -17.12 11.22
C SER A 148 21.39 -16.33 12.53
N GLU A 149 21.79 -16.96 13.64
CA GLU A 149 21.82 -16.33 14.98
C GLU A 149 22.69 -15.06 15.01
N GLY A 150 23.78 -15.04 14.26
CA GLY A 150 24.70 -13.89 14.20
C GLY A 150 24.12 -12.64 13.55
N GLU A 151 23.01 -12.77 12.79
CA GLU A 151 22.34 -11.66 12.10
C GLU A 151 21.28 -10.98 12.98
N ILE A 152 20.83 -11.60 14.07
CA ILE A 152 19.68 -11.12 14.87
C ILE A 152 19.94 -9.70 15.40
N GLU A 153 21.09 -9.46 16.05
CA GLU A 153 21.38 -8.16 16.67
C GLU A 153 21.49 -7.04 15.63
N SER A 154 22.11 -7.31 14.49
CA SER A 154 22.20 -6.33 13.40
C SER A 154 20.84 -6.01 12.78
N ALA A 155 19.98 -7.02 12.61
CA ALA A 155 18.62 -6.84 12.10
C ALA A 155 17.75 -6.02 13.06
N ILE A 156 17.82 -6.32 14.37
CA ILE A 156 17.13 -5.54 15.41
C ILE A 156 17.64 -4.09 15.41
N SER A 157 18.95 -3.88 15.34
CA SER A 157 19.55 -2.54 15.32
C SER A 157 19.14 -1.75 14.08
N GLU A 158 19.04 -2.40 12.92
CA GLU A 158 18.59 -1.77 11.69
C GLU A 158 17.13 -1.31 11.79
N ALA A 159 16.22 -2.20 12.19
CA ALA A 159 14.81 -1.89 12.33
C ALA A 159 14.54 -0.85 13.45
N ALA A 160 15.33 -0.86 14.52
CA ALA A 160 15.22 0.06 15.66
C ALA A 160 15.55 1.51 15.32
N LYS A 161 16.19 1.77 14.18
CA LYS A 161 16.39 3.15 13.67
C LYS A 161 15.06 3.87 13.41
N TYR A 162 13.99 3.10 13.20
CA TYR A 162 12.65 3.61 12.81
C TYR A 162 11.62 3.54 13.93
N GLY A 163 11.97 3.03 15.11
CA GLY A 163 11.08 2.97 16.26
C GLY A 163 11.51 1.95 17.30
N ARG A 164 10.82 1.98 18.46
CA ARG A 164 11.15 1.11 19.60
C ARG A 164 10.36 -0.20 19.62
N GLU A 165 9.24 -0.27 18.92
CA GLU A 165 8.49 -1.50 18.72
C GLU A 165 8.96 -2.15 17.42
N LEU A 166 9.29 -3.43 17.46
CA LEU A 166 9.73 -4.20 16.30
C LEU A 166 8.79 -5.38 16.11
N LEU A 167 8.33 -5.56 14.89
CA LEU A 167 7.51 -6.70 14.50
C LEU A 167 8.44 -7.83 14.05
N ILE A 168 8.31 -8.96 14.69
CA ILE A 168 8.99 -10.20 14.28
C ILE A 168 7.95 -11.13 13.67
N GLU A 169 8.26 -11.69 12.51
CA GLU A 169 7.42 -12.69 11.86
C GLU A 169 8.19 -13.96 11.58
N LYS A 170 7.51 -15.10 11.67
CA LYS A 170 8.05 -16.34 11.11
C LYS A 170 8.19 -16.18 9.61
N PHE A 171 9.36 -16.49 9.06
CA PHE A 171 9.57 -16.46 7.62
C PHE A 171 8.69 -17.52 6.92
N VAL A 172 8.02 -17.12 5.87
CA VAL A 172 7.22 -18.00 5.00
C VAL A 172 7.85 -18.01 3.61
N SER A 173 8.30 -19.19 3.16
CA SER A 173 8.76 -19.40 1.79
C SER A 173 7.56 -19.62 0.86
N GLY A 174 7.61 -19.06 -0.36
CA GLY A 174 6.53 -19.23 -1.31
C GLY A 174 6.55 -18.20 -2.44
N ARG A 175 5.45 -18.13 -3.17
CA ARG A 175 5.22 -17.22 -4.27
C ARG A 175 4.73 -15.88 -3.73
N GLU A 176 5.35 -14.79 -4.14
CA GLU A 176 4.97 -13.43 -3.73
C GLU A 176 3.81 -12.94 -4.61
N LEU A 177 2.70 -12.60 -3.98
CA LEU A 177 1.46 -12.21 -4.64
C LEU A 177 1.02 -10.84 -4.16
N THR A 178 0.33 -10.11 -5.03
CA THR A 178 -0.37 -8.89 -4.64
C THR A 178 -1.77 -8.84 -5.24
N ILE A 179 -2.72 -8.36 -4.46
CA ILE A 179 -4.13 -8.30 -4.80
C ILE A 179 -4.60 -6.84 -4.67
N GLY A 180 -4.94 -6.21 -5.79
CA GLY A 180 -5.61 -4.93 -5.77
C GLY A 180 -7.04 -5.08 -5.27
N ILE A 181 -7.46 -4.21 -4.36
CA ILE A 181 -8.86 -4.10 -3.92
C ILE A 181 -9.42 -2.76 -4.36
N LEU A 182 -10.63 -2.76 -4.90
CA LEU A 182 -11.34 -1.56 -5.34
C LEU A 182 -12.79 -1.63 -4.85
N GLY A 183 -13.11 -0.94 -3.77
CA GLY A 183 -14.36 -1.10 -3.03
C GLY A 183 -14.50 -2.51 -2.49
N ASN A 184 -15.53 -3.22 -2.92
CA ASN A 184 -15.79 -4.61 -2.54
C ASN A 184 -15.31 -5.64 -3.57
N GLN A 185 -14.46 -5.23 -4.52
CA GLN A 185 -13.96 -6.07 -5.59
C GLN A 185 -12.47 -6.32 -5.45
N ALA A 186 -12.06 -7.59 -5.35
CA ALA A 186 -10.69 -8.00 -5.55
C ALA A 186 -10.39 -8.10 -7.05
N LEU A 187 -9.30 -7.47 -7.47
CA LEU A 187 -8.79 -7.51 -8.84
C LEU A 187 -8.06 -8.84 -9.12
N PRO A 188 -7.71 -9.13 -10.38
CA PRO A 188 -6.86 -10.26 -10.69
C PRO A 188 -5.57 -10.25 -9.86
N ILE A 189 -5.20 -11.42 -9.34
CA ILE A 189 -3.96 -11.59 -8.57
C ILE A 189 -2.78 -11.37 -9.48
N LEU A 190 -1.80 -10.61 -9.01
CA LEU A 190 -0.54 -10.41 -9.68
C LEU A 190 0.56 -11.12 -8.89
N GLU A 191 1.33 -11.96 -9.57
CA GLU A 191 2.53 -12.60 -9.02
C GLU A 191 3.75 -11.74 -9.30
N ILE A 192 4.57 -11.55 -8.28
CA ILE A 192 5.83 -10.80 -8.33
C ILE A 192 6.97 -11.80 -8.28
N ILE A 193 7.82 -11.82 -9.30
CA ILE A 193 8.99 -12.69 -9.40
C ILE A 193 10.24 -11.81 -9.37
N PRO A 194 10.86 -11.61 -8.18
CA PRO A 194 12.00 -10.72 -8.04
C PRO A 194 13.22 -11.24 -8.79
N LYS A 195 13.89 -10.36 -9.54
CA LYS A 195 15.22 -10.65 -10.08
C LYS A 195 16.25 -10.49 -8.95
N GLY A 196 16.68 -11.59 -8.34
CA GLY A 196 17.64 -11.55 -7.23
C GLY A 196 17.09 -12.04 -5.88
N GLY A 197 15.88 -12.59 -5.84
CA GLY A 197 15.36 -13.38 -4.72
C GLY A 197 14.60 -12.62 -3.64
N PHE A 198 14.61 -11.29 -3.62
CA PHE A 198 13.83 -10.49 -2.66
C PHE A 198 13.29 -9.20 -3.31
N TYR A 199 12.03 -8.88 -3.05
CA TYR A 199 11.36 -7.70 -3.61
C TYR A 199 11.63 -6.47 -2.76
N ASP A 200 12.85 -5.93 -2.87
CA ASP A 200 13.31 -4.74 -2.17
C ASP A 200 12.94 -3.43 -2.89
N PHE A 201 13.40 -2.28 -2.35
CA PHE A 201 13.18 -0.97 -2.91
C PHE A 201 13.69 -0.83 -4.36
N ASN A 202 14.85 -1.39 -4.69
CA ASN A 202 15.43 -1.32 -6.03
C ASN A 202 14.62 -2.18 -7.04
N ASN A 203 14.09 -3.31 -6.59
CA ASN A 203 13.20 -4.15 -7.39
C ASN A 203 11.82 -3.50 -7.59
N LYS A 204 11.35 -2.73 -6.61
CA LYS A 204 10.07 -1.98 -6.69
C LYS A 204 10.14 -0.78 -7.63
N TYR A 205 11.28 -0.08 -7.62
CA TYR A 205 11.45 1.19 -8.34
C TYR A 205 12.73 1.22 -9.18
N PRO A 206 12.87 0.33 -10.19
CA PRO A 206 14.08 0.24 -11.01
C PRO A 206 14.37 1.53 -11.80
N PHE A 207 13.36 2.36 -12.04
CA PHE A 207 13.52 3.63 -12.73
C PHE A 207 14.26 4.71 -11.90
N LEU A 208 14.28 4.56 -10.56
CA LEU A 208 15.04 5.45 -9.67
C LEU A 208 16.54 5.09 -9.62
N ASN A 209 16.87 3.83 -9.87
CA ASN A 209 18.26 3.35 -9.89
C ASN A 209 18.47 2.33 -11.02
N PRO A 210 18.51 2.78 -12.29
CA PRO A 210 18.62 1.87 -13.45
C PRO A 210 19.90 1.01 -13.45
N GLN A 211 20.95 1.44 -12.72
CA GLN A 211 22.23 0.74 -12.65
C GLN A 211 22.24 -0.40 -11.62
N ALA A 212 21.30 -0.44 -10.71
CA ALA A 212 21.22 -1.48 -9.67
C ALA A 212 20.82 -2.86 -10.21
N GLY A 213 20.45 -2.97 -11.49
CA GLY A 213 20.08 -4.25 -12.12
C GLY A 213 18.82 -4.87 -11.50
N GLY A 214 18.07 -4.10 -10.72
CA GLY A 214 16.84 -4.53 -10.05
C GLY A 214 15.67 -4.66 -11.03
N GLY A 215 14.54 -5.06 -10.49
CA GLY A 215 13.27 -5.25 -11.16
C GLY A 215 12.66 -6.60 -10.81
N ALA A 216 11.41 -6.73 -11.15
CA ALA A 216 10.68 -7.99 -10.99
C ALA A 216 9.96 -8.29 -12.30
N GLU A 217 9.76 -9.56 -12.58
CA GLU A 217 8.79 -9.99 -13.57
C GLU A 217 7.41 -10.01 -12.91
N HIS A 218 6.40 -9.52 -13.63
CA HIS A 218 5.03 -9.54 -13.17
C HIS A 218 4.22 -10.51 -14.04
N VAL A 219 3.42 -11.36 -13.40
CA VAL A 219 2.50 -12.26 -14.08
C VAL A 219 1.08 -11.95 -13.62
N CYS A 220 0.30 -11.30 -14.48
CA CYS A 220 -1.08 -10.92 -14.19
C CYS A 220 -2.04 -11.34 -15.33
N PRO A 221 -3.05 -12.18 -15.07
CA PRO A 221 -3.33 -12.88 -13.81
C PRO A 221 -2.26 -13.93 -13.47
N ALA A 222 -1.99 -14.10 -12.16
CA ALA A 222 -1.09 -15.13 -11.65
C ALA A 222 -1.55 -16.53 -12.08
N LYS A 223 -0.60 -17.42 -12.41
CA LYS A 223 -0.90 -18.80 -12.80
C LYS A 223 -1.23 -19.66 -11.57
N ILE A 224 -2.45 -19.53 -11.09
CA ILE A 224 -3.01 -20.21 -9.91
C ILE A 224 -4.36 -20.80 -10.34
N ASP A 225 -4.73 -21.97 -9.83
CA ASP A 225 -6.03 -22.56 -10.12
C ASP A 225 -7.19 -21.68 -9.62
N ALA A 226 -8.37 -21.85 -10.22
CA ALA A 226 -9.50 -20.98 -9.96
C ALA A 226 -10.00 -21.03 -8.50
N ALA A 227 -9.95 -22.19 -7.84
CA ALA A 227 -10.40 -22.35 -6.47
C ALA A 227 -9.45 -21.62 -5.50
N LYS A 228 -8.14 -21.78 -5.69
CA LYS A 228 -7.11 -21.09 -4.90
C LYS A 228 -7.09 -19.59 -5.17
N THR A 229 -7.30 -19.16 -6.43
CA THR A 229 -7.46 -17.75 -6.79
C THR A 229 -8.59 -17.11 -5.99
N LYS A 230 -9.76 -17.75 -5.95
CA LYS A 230 -10.92 -17.28 -5.20
C LYS A 230 -10.64 -17.21 -3.69
N GLU A 231 -10.02 -18.24 -3.12
CA GLU A 231 -9.62 -18.29 -1.70
C GLU A 231 -8.72 -17.09 -1.33
N ILE A 232 -7.69 -16.80 -2.14
CA ILE A 232 -6.75 -15.70 -1.91
C ILE A 232 -7.46 -14.34 -2.04
N GLN A 233 -8.31 -14.17 -3.05
CA GLN A 233 -9.06 -12.93 -3.24
C GLN A 233 -10.03 -12.68 -2.08
N GLU A 234 -10.73 -13.70 -1.59
CA GLU A 234 -11.62 -13.60 -0.43
C GLU A 234 -10.82 -13.28 0.85
N LEU A 235 -9.63 -13.88 1.02
CA LEU A 235 -8.76 -13.59 2.16
C LEU A 235 -8.26 -12.15 2.12
N ALA A 236 -7.83 -11.66 0.95
CA ALA A 236 -7.39 -10.27 0.76
C ALA A 236 -8.53 -9.28 1.03
N LEU A 237 -9.74 -9.58 0.56
CA LEU A 237 -10.91 -8.73 0.83
C LEU A 237 -11.26 -8.69 2.32
N ARG A 238 -11.19 -9.83 3.02
CA ARG A 238 -11.36 -9.87 4.49
C ARG A 238 -10.29 -9.05 5.21
N ALA A 239 -9.03 -9.12 4.77
CA ALA A 239 -7.94 -8.33 5.33
C ALA A 239 -8.19 -6.82 5.17
N PHE A 240 -8.61 -6.39 4.00
CA PHE A 240 -8.98 -5.01 3.69
C PHE A 240 -10.12 -4.52 4.61
N GLN A 241 -11.19 -5.31 4.75
CA GLN A 241 -12.32 -5.00 5.61
C GLN A 241 -11.96 -5.01 7.10
N ALA A 242 -11.13 -5.96 7.55
CA ALA A 242 -10.64 -6.04 8.92
C ALA A 242 -9.85 -4.79 9.33
N ALA A 243 -9.07 -4.23 8.41
CA ALA A 243 -8.36 -2.97 8.63
C ALA A 243 -9.28 -1.72 8.59
N GLY A 244 -10.58 -1.88 8.34
CA GLY A 244 -11.56 -0.79 8.27
C GLY A 244 -11.49 0.03 6.99
N LEU A 245 -10.93 -0.53 5.92
CA LEU A 245 -10.80 0.14 4.63
C LEU A 245 -12.08 0.01 3.80
N GLN A 246 -12.32 0.97 2.90
CA GLN A 246 -13.57 1.07 2.15
C GLN A 246 -13.38 1.44 0.67
N VAL A 247 -12.25 2.03 0.29
CA VAL A 247 -12.08 2.64 -1.03
C VAL A 247 -11.18 1.79 -1.92
N TYR A 248 -9.90 1.71 -1.63
CA TYR A 248 -8.97 0.90 -2.40
C TYR A 248 -7.69 0.63 -1.62
N ALA A 249 -7.04 -0.46 -1.96
CA ALA A 249 -5.71 -0.77 -1.43
C ALA A 249 -5.02 -1.83 -2.31
N ARG A 250 -3.75 -2.08 -2.01
CA ARG A 250 -3.05 -3.28 -2.43
C ARG A 250 -2.77 -4.14 -1.20
N VAL A 251 -3.16 -5.39 -1.27
CA VAL A 251 -2.93 -6.39 -0.22
C VAL A 251 -1.83 -7.33 -0.69
N ASP A 252 -0.71 -7.35 0.03
CA ASP A 252 0.44 -8.16 -0.31
C ASP A 252 0.39 -9.49 0.47
N ALA A 253 0.68 -10.60 -0.21
CA ALA A 253 0.52 -11.94 0.31
C ALA A 253 1.65 -12.88 -0.15
N ILE A 254 1.85 -13.98 0.58
CA ILE A 254 2.65 -15.12 0.15
C ILE A 254 1.75 -16.35 0.03
N LEU A 255 1.80 -17.02 -1.10
CA LEU A 255 1.29 -18.37 -1.27
C LEU A 255 2.42 -19.34 -0.96
N SER A 256 2.38 -19.94 0.21
CA SER A 256 3.44 -20.85 0.68
C SER A 256 3.51 -22.13 -0.18
N GLU A 257 4.63 -22.84 -0.09
CA GLU A 257 4.88 -24.07 -0.85
C GLU A 257 3.84 -25.18 -0.61
N ASN A 258 3.22 -25.21 0.58
CA ASN A 258 2.12 -26.11 0.90
C ASN A 258 0.73 -25.60 0.44
N GLY A 259 0.69 -24.51 -0.31
CA GLY A 259 -0.54 -23.95 -0.87
C GLY A 259 -1.38 -23.11 0.10
N GLN A 260 -0.87 -22.76 1.28
CA GLN A 260 -1.57 -21.88 2.22
C GLN A 260 -1.23 -20.41 1.94
N PRO A 261 -2.23 -19.52 1.76
CA PRO A 261 -2.00 -18.09 1.61
C PRO A 261 -1.83 -17.42 2.98
N PHE A 262 -0.89 -16.45 3.04
CA PHE A 262 -0.64 -15.59 4.19
C PHE A 262 -0.63 -14.13 3.76
N ILE A 263 -1.47 -13.29 4.37
CA ILE A 263 -1.44 -11.85 4.15
C ILE A 263 -0.27 -11.24 4.93
N LEU A 264 0.53 -10.44 4.25
CA LEU A 264 1.70 -9.77 4.84
C LEU A 264 1.35 -8.38 5.34
N GLU A 265 0.83 -7.52 4.47
CA GLU A 265 0.55 -6.11 4.74
C GLU A 265 -0.51 -5.55 3.79
N ILE A 266 -1.00 -4.36 4.10
CA ILE A 266 -1.91 -3.58 3.26
C ILE A 266 -1.27 -2.23 2.95
N ASN A 267 -1.35 -1.82 1.69
CA ASN A 267 -0.88 -0.54 1.20
C ASN A 267 -2.10 0.28 0.74
N ASN A 268 -2.44 1.31 1.50
CA ASN A 268 -3.68 2.08 1.33
C ASN A 268 -3.59 3.25 0.32
N ILE A 269 -2.37 3.61 -0.13
CA ILE A 269 -2.14 4.51 -1.27
C ILE A 269 -1.10 3.84 -2.17
N PRO A 270 -1.46 2.75 -2.86
CA PRO A 270 -0.52 2.05 -3.74
C PRO A 270 -0.10 2.93 -4.91
N GLY A 271 1.09 2.66 -5.45
CA GLY A 271 1.60 3.35 -6.62
C GLY A 271 0.63 3.33 -7.80
N MET A 272 0.53 4.46 -8.47
CA MET A 272 -0.38 4.70 -9.59
C MET A 272 0.39 5.21 -10.84
N THR A 273 1.65 4.80 -11.02
CA THR A 273 2.31 4.97 -12.34
C THR A 273 1.77 3.91 -13.31
N GLU A 274 1.97 4.09 -14.61
CA GLU A 274 1.54 3.11 -15.63
C GLU A 274 2.16 1.72 -15.41
N ALA A 275 3.34 1.65 -14.78
CA ALA A 275 4.04 0.41 -14.45
C ALA A 275 3.78 -0.09 -13.02
N SER A 276 2.83 0.52 -12.29
CA SER A 276 2.53 0.13 -10.92
C SER A 276 1.56 -1.05 -10.88
N LEU A 277 1.69 -1.88 -9.83
CA LEU A 277 0.98 -3.15 -9.69
C LEU A 277 -0.55 -3.00 -9.65
N LEU A 278 -1.08 -1.94 -9.02
CA LEU A 278 -2.53 -1.73 -8.98
C LEU A 278 -3.13 -1.37 -10.36
N PRO A 279 -2.58 -0.41 -11.13
CA PRO A 279 -3.00 -0.18 -12.52
C PRO A 279 -2.86 -1.41 -13.42
N GLU A 280 -1.80 -2.21 -13.26
CA GLU A 280 -1.60 -3.45 -14.02
C GLU A 280 -2.71 -4.46 -13.71
N ALA A 281 -3.02 -4.71 -12.44
CA ALA A 281 -4.12 -5.59 -12.03
C ALA A 281 -5.49 -5.07 -12.51
N ALA A 282 -5.70 -3.74 -12.49
CA ALA A 282 -6.90 -3.11 -13.02
C ALA A 282 -7.04 -3.31 -14.53
N ALA A 283 -5.96 -3.13 -15.29
CA ALA A 283 -5.93 -3.36 -16.74
C ALA A 283 -6.25 -4.83 -17.08
N ALA A 284 -5.73 -5.79 -16.32
CA ALA A 284 -6.06 -7.20 -16.46
C ALA A 284 -7.54 -7.51 -16.18
N ALA A 285 -8.22 -6.66 -15.38
CA ALA A 285 -9.66 -6.71 -15.16
C ALA A 285 -10.48 -5.91 -16.22
N GLY A 286 -9.84 -5.36 -17.24
CA GLY A 286 -10.49 -4.53 -18.26
C GLY A 286 -10.83 -3.09 -17.79
N ILE A 287 -10.21 -2.63 -16.68
CA ILE A 287 -10.39 -1.27 -16.14
C ILE A 287 -9.23 -0.42 -16.64
N SER A 288 -9.52 0.58 -17.46
CA SER A 288 -8.50 1.53 -17.92
C SER A 288 -7.94 2.36 -16.77
N TYR A 289 -6.74 2.91 -16.96
CA TYR A 289 -6.13 3.80 -15.95
C TYR A 289 -7.03 5.00 -15.61
N VAL A 290 -7.66 5.58 -16.62
CA VAL A 290 -8.61 6.68 -16.44
C VAL A 290 -9.83 6.23 -15.63
N ASP A 291 -10.41 5.07 -15.97
CA ASP A 291 -11.56 4.52 -15.23
C ASP A 291 -11.17 4.15 -13.79
N LEU A 292 -9.96 3.69 -13.56
CA LEU A 292 -9.45 3.42 -12.20
C LEU A 292 -9.45 4.71 -11.37
N CYS A 293 -8.91 5.81 -11.89
CA CYS A 293 -8.93 7.11 -11.21
C CYS A 293 -10.38 7.58 -10.91
N VAL A 294 -11.30 7.44 -11.86
CA VAL A 294 -12.71 7.81 -11.69
C VAL A 294 -13.38 6.94 -10.61
N ARG A 295 -13.13 5.63 -10.61
CA ARG A 295 -13.71 4.73 -9.60
C ARG A 295 -13.17 5.02 -8.20
N ILE A 296 -11.87 5.32 -8.05
CA ILE A 296 -11.29 5.75 -6.77
C ILE A 296 -11.98 7.03 -6.27
N ILE A 297 -12.21 8.02 -7.14
CA ILE A 297 -12.93 9.24 -6.77
C ILE A 297 -14.36 8.91 -6.32
N ALA A 298 -15.09 8.11 -7.08
CA ALA A 298 -16.48 7.76 -6.78
C ALA A 298 -16.61 7.02 -5.43
N LEU A 299 -15.77 6.03 -5.18
CA LEU A 299 -15.73 5.29 -3.92
C LEU A 299 -15.37 6.19 -2.73
N SER A 300 -14.41 7.11 -2.92
CA SER A 300 -13.99 8.05 -1.87
C SER A 300 -15.11 9.01 -1.48
N ARG A 301 -15.87 9.49 -2.46
CA ARG A 301 -17.07 10.32 -2.21
C ARG A 301 -18.14 9.55 -1.44
N ALA A 302 -18.43 8.31 -1.86
CA ALA A 302 -19.39 7.45 -1.17
C ALA A 302 -18.98 7.19 0.31
N ARG A 303 -17.69 6.96 0.59
CA ARG A 303 -17.15 6.87 1.96
C ARG A 303 -17.43 8.12 2.76
N THR A 304 -17.16 9.30 2.18
CA THR A 304 -17.34 10.59 2.87
C THR A 304 -18.82 10.86 3.18
N GLU A 305 -19.73 10.50 2.29
CA GLU A 305 -21.17 10.66 2.47
C GLU A 305 -21.72 9.67 3.51
N GLY A 306 -21.20 8.43 3.52
CA GLY A 306 -21.57 7.40 4.50
C GLY A 306 -21.18 7.78 5.93
N ASN A 307 -20.04 8.44 6.12
CA ASN A 307 -19.56 8.87 7.44
C ASN A 307 -20.27 10.14 7.98
N ARG A 308 -21.05 10.83 7.16
CA ARG A 308 -21.84 12.01 7.58
C ARG A 308 -23.27 11.67 8.04
N ARG A 309 -23.69 10.42 7.88
CA ARG A 309 -24.98 9.90 8.36
C ARG A 309 -24.82 9.16 9.68
#